data_00083e9e3b139655b254b0f6e49593ff
#
_entry.id   00083e9e3b139655b254b0f6e49593ff
#
_cell.length_a   1.000
_cell.length_b   1.000
_cell.length_c   1.000
_cell.angle_alpha   90.00
_cell.angle_beta   90.00
_cell.angle_gamma   90.00
#
_symmetry.space_group_name_H-M   'P 1'
#
loop_
_entity.id
_entity.type
_entity.pdbx_description
1 polymer ?
#
loop_
_entity_poly.entity_id
_entity_poly.type
_entity_poly.pdbx_seq_one_letter_code
_entity_poly.pdbx_strand_id
1 'polypeptide(L)'
;MKFVIGPDVAMWLAEQRAQVPAQHKLLAPTLLRSQVLAWCYREVQAGRLARKEADARLNYLRALKIRLLGDRVLQHSAWSLAEQLGWPDTFVAEYLALTTLQAHAFVTRDEQLAQEIGLLVRVVPPEDLLR
;
A
#
# COMPACT_ATOMS: atom_id res chain seq x y z
N MET A 1 6.54 -10.37 -10.73
CA MET A 1 6.94 -10.34 -9.32
C MET A 1 5.73 -9.97 -8.44
N LYS A 2 5.81 -10.29 -7.17
CA LYS A 2 4.77 -9.93 -6.19
C LYS A 2 5.22 -8.73 -5.39
N PHE A 3 4.40 -7.69 -5.39
CA PHE A 3 4.71 -6.44 -4.69
C PHE A 3 3.60 -6.11 -3.70
N VAL A 4 3.97 -5.69 -2.50
CA VAL A 4 3.02 -5.06 -1.57
C VAL A 4 3.08 -3.56 -1.81
N ILE A 5 1.93 -2.94 -2.05
CA ILE A 5 1.86 -1.49 -2.30
C ILE A 5 1.23 -0.78 -1.10
N GLY A 6 1.83 0.35 -0.71
CA GLY A 6 1.26 1.20 0.32
C GLY A 6 0.14 2.09 -0.23
N PRO A 7 -0.59 2.77 0.66
CA PRO A 7 -1.69 3.64 0.21
C PRO A 7 -1.21 4.82 -0.63
N ASP A 8 -0.01 5.34 -0.38
CA ASP A 8 0.60 6.39 -1.19
C ASP A 8 0.79 5.93 -2.64
N VAL A 9 1.28 4.71 -2.83
CA VAL A 9 1.49 4.13 -4.16
C VAL A 9 0.16 3.83 -4.85
N ALA A 10 -0.82 3.32 -4.11
CA ALA A 10 -2.15 3.09 -4.66
C ALA A 10 -2.75 4.38 -5.21
N MET A 11 -2.63 5.49 -4.46
CA MET A 11 -3.13 6.78 -4.91
C MET A 11 -2.33 7.33 -6.10
N TRP A 12 -1.01 7.11 -6.11
CA TRP A 12 -0.17 7.50 -7.24
C TRP A 12 -0.57 6.79 -8.53
N LEU A 13 -0.81 5.48 -8.44
CA LEU A 13 -1.30 4.71 -9.59
C LEU A 13 -2.67 5.19 -10.07
N ALA A 14 -3.57 5.45 -9.12
CA ALA A 14 -4.93 5.91 -9.43
C ALA A 14 -4.94 7.28 -10.09
N GLU A 15 -4.11 8.20 -9.62
CA GLU A 15 -3.99 9.54 -10.20
C GLU A 15 -3.62 9.48 -11.67
N GLN A 16 -2.73 8.60 -12.04
CA GLN A 16 -2.24 8.45 -13.41
C GLN A 16 -3.05 7.47 -14.23
N ARG A 17 -3.98 6.74 -13.62
CA ARG A 17 -4.67 5.60 -14.24
C ARG A 17 -3.65 4.67 -14.91
N ALA A 18 -2.58 4.40 -14.17
CA ALA A 18 -1.46 3.65 -14.70
C ALA A 18 -1.85 2.22 -15.06
N GLN A 19 -1.19 1.67 -16.08
CA GLN A 19 -1.34 0.27 -16.44
C GLN A 19 -0.16 -0.51 -15.83
N VAL A 20 -0.49 -1.44 -14.95
CA VAL A 20 0.51 -2.31 -14.33
C VAL A 20 0.63 -3.58 -15.17
N PRO A 21 1.84 -3.93 -15.64
CA PRO A 21 2.03 -5.15 -16.44
C PRO A 21 1.49 -6.39 -15.72
N ALA A 22 0.89 -7.29 -16.48
CA ALA A 22 0.22 -8.47 -15.93
C ALA A 22 1.15 -9.43 -15.17
N GLN A 23 2.46 -9.38 -15.45
CA GLN A 23 3.43 -10.22 -14.74
C GLN A 23 3.60 -9.79 -13.28
N HIS A 24 3.20 -8.57 -12.93
CA HIS A 24 3.26 -8.09 -11.54
C HIS A 24 1.97 -8.40 -10.82
N LYS A 25 2.09 -8.95 -9.63
CA LYS A 25 0.95 -9.22 -8.74
C LYS A 25 1.02 -8.21 -7.60
N LEU A 26 -0.08 -7.51 -7.39
CA LEU A 26 -0.17 -6.49 -6.34
C LEU A 26 -0.91 -7.06 -5.14
N LEU A 27 -0.33 -6.86 -3.96
CA LEU A 27 -0.90 -7.30 -2.69
C LEU A 27 -0.96 -6.11 -1.73
N ALA A 28 -1.89 -6.17 -0.79
CA ALA A 28 -1.96 -5.20 0.30
C ALA A 28 -2.75 -5.79 1.47
N PRO A 29 -2.54 -5.28 2.69
CA PRO A 29 -3.44 -5.63 3.79
C PRO A 29 -4.86 -5.12 3.49
N THR A 30 -5.87 -5.76 4.08
CA THR A 30 -7.27 -5.30 3.97
C THR A 30 -7.44 -3.85 4.42
N LEU A 31 -6.57 -3.39 5.32
CA LEU A 31 -6.48 -2.01 5.78
C LEU A 31 -6.40 -0.99 4.64
N LEU A 32 -5.77 -1.34 3.52
CA LEU A 32 -5.61 -0.44 2.38
C LEU A 32 -6.95 0.16 1.93
N ARG A 33 -7.99 -0.67 1.90
CA ARG A 33 -9.31 -0.23 1.43
C ARG A 33 -9.83 0.95 2.24
N SER A 34 -9.73 0.88 3.56
CA SER A 34 -10.15 1.98 4.43
C SER A 34 -9.22 3.17 4.35
N GLN A 35 -7.93 2.96 4.19
CA GLN A 35 -6.97 4.04 4.10
C GLN A 35 -7.16 4.89 2.85
N VAL A 36 -7.35 4.28 1.69
CA VAL A 36 -7.56 5.04 0.45
C VAL A 36 -8.92 5.75 0.46
N LEU A 37 -9.94 5.12 1.01
CA LEU A 37 -11.24 5.77 1.17
C LEU A 37 -11.14 7.01 2.06
N ALA A 38 -10.51 6.89 3.22
CA ALA A 38 -10.33 8.00 4.15
C ALA A 38 -9.49 9.12 3.55
N TRP A 39 -8.44 8.77 2.79
CA TRP A 39 -7.59 9.76 2.11
C TRP A 39 -8.41 10.57 1.11
N CYS A 40 -9.18 9.90 0.25
CA CYS A 40 -10.03 10.58 -0.73
C CYS A 40 -11.05 11.49 -0.05
N TYR A 41 -11.68 11.01 1.01
CA TYR A 41 -12.66 11.80 1.75
C TYR A 41 -12.04 13.09 2.30
N ARG A 42 -10.89 12.98 2.94
CA ARG A 42 -10.19 14.16 3.50
C ARG A 42 -9.82 15.16 2.42
N GLU A 43 -9.34 14.69 1.26
CA GLU A 43 -8.94 15.58 0.17
C GLU A 43 -10.14 16.31 -0.43
N VAL A 44 -11.28 15.65 -0.54
CA VAL A 44 -12.51 16.29 -1.03
C VAL A 44 -13.00 17.31 0.00
N GLN A 45 -13.02 16.97 1.28
CA GLN A 45 -13.48 17.90 2.32
C GLN A 45 -12.58 19.13 2.43
N ALA A 46 -11.30 18.99 2.17
CA ALA A 46 -10.32 20.10 2.19
C ALA A 46 -10.34 20.92 0.90
N GLY A 47 -11.14 20.55 -0.08
CA GLY A 47 -11.24 21.29 -1.34
C GLY A 47 -10.07 21.05 -2.29
N ARG A 48 -9.22 20.04 -2.03
CA ARG A 48 -8.06 19.74 -2.88
C ARG A 48 -8.35 18.72 -3.97
N LEU A 49 -9.49 18.04 -3.89
CA LEU A 49 -9.87 17.01 -4.85
C LEU A 49 -11.38 17.10 -5.10
N ALA A 50 -11.78 17.11 -6.37
CA ALA A 50 -13.20 17.07 -6.72
C ALA A 50 -13.79 15.69 -6.42
N ARG A 51 -15.04 15.64 -5.94
CA ARG A 51 -15.71 14.37 -5.64
C ARG A 51 -15.70 13.42 -6.83
N LYS A 52 -15.93 13.95 -8.05
CA LYS A 52 -15.94 13.17 -9.26
C LYS A 52 -14.59 12.47 -9.50
N GLU A 53 -13.50 13.19 -9.24
CA GLU A 53 -12.15 12.62 -9.39
C GLU A 53 -11.88 11.58 -8.31
N ALA A 54 -12.33 11.82 -7.07
CA ALA A 54 -12.20 10.83 -6.00
C ALA A 54 -12.92 9.54 -6.36
N ASP A 55 -14.14 9.63 -6.88
CA ASP A 55 -14.89 8.45 -7.32
C ASP A 55 -14.17 7.71 -8.44
N ALA A 56 -13.59 8.44 -9.40
CA ALA A 56 -12.83 7.84 -10.50
C ALA A 56 -11.60 7.08 -9.97
N ARG A 57 -10.88 7.64 -9.01
CA ARG A 57 -9.71 6.97 -8.41
C ARG A 57 -10.09 5.72 -7.64
N LEU A 58 -11.17 5.77 -6.86
CA LEU A 58 -11.66 4.60 -6.14
C LEU A 58 -12.12 3.51 -7.10
N ASN A 59 -12.77 3.87 -8.21
CA ASN A 59 -13.17 2.91 -9.24
C ASN A 59 -11.96 2.27 -9.92
N TYR A 60 -10.92 3.08 -10.20
CA TYR A 60 -9.67 2.56 -10.74
C TYR A 60 -9.08 1.49 -9.82
N LEU A 61 -9.02 1.78 -8.51
CA LEU A 61 -8.43 0.86 -7.53
C LEU A 61 -9.23 -0.44 -7.41
N ARG A 62 -10.56 -0.37 -7.51
CA ARG A 62 -11.40 -1.58 -7.51
C ARG A 62 -11.14 -2.46 -8.73
N ALA A 63 -10.86 -1.85 -9.87
CA ALA A 63 -10.57 -2.56 -11.11
C ALA A 63 -9.12 -3.10 -11.15
N LEU A 64 -8.23 -2.52 -10.37
CA LEU A 64 -6.82 -2.86 -10.32
C LEU A 64 -6.59 -4.08 -9.43
N LYS A 65 -6.89 -5.21 -9.81
CA LYS A 65 -6.77 -6.52 -9.13
C LYS A 65 -5.72 -6.60 -8.01
N ILE A 66 -5.91 -5.81 -6.96
CA ILE A 66 -5.06 -5.87 -5.76
C ILE A 66 -5.61 -7.00 -4.88
N ARG A 67 -4.76 -7.95 -4.53
CA ARG A 67 -5.14 -9.01 -3.61
C ARG A 67 -5.00 -8.50 -2.18
N LEU A 68 -6.12 -8.46 -1.46
CA LEU A 68 -6.15 -8.00 -0.07
C LEU A 68 -6.11 -9.20 0.88
N LEU A 69 -5.22 -9.12 1.86
CA LEU A 69 -4.98 -10.19 2.81
C LEU A 69 -5.00 -9.66 4.25
N GLY A 70 -5.53 -10.44 5.17
CA GLY A 70 -5.67 -9.99 6.56
C GLY A 70 -6.04 -11.13 7.49
N ASP A 71 -5.27 -12.22 7.49
CA ASP A 71 -5.54 -13.36 8.35
C ASP A 71 -4.84 -13.25 9.70
N ARG A 72 -5.00 -14.28 10.54
CA ARG A 72 -4.43 -14.34 11.88
C ARG A 72 -2.90 -14.32 11.84
N VAL A 73 -2.29 -14.99 10.89
CA VAL A 73 -0.83 -15.05 10.76
C VAL A 73 -0.28 -13.66 10.48
N LEU A 74 -0.92 -12.92 9.57
CA LEU A 74 -0.52 -11.55 9.28
C LEU A 74 -0.64 -10.67 10.51
N GLN A 75 -1.74 -10.76 11.25
CA GLN A 75 -1.95 -9.96 12.44
C GLN A 75 -0.88 -10.23 13.51
N HIS A 76 -0.56 -11.50 13.73
CA HIS A 76 0.47 -11.88 14.70
C HIS A 76 1.85 -11.34 14.29
N SER A 77 2.20 -11.48 13.02
CA SER A 77 3.48 -10.98 12.50
C SER A 77 3.56 -9.46 12.60
N ALA A 78 2.46 -8.77 12.29
CA ALA A 78 2.42 -7.31 12.39
C ALA A 78 2.60 -6.84 13.83
N TRP A 79 1.96 -7.51 14.77
CA TRP A 79 2.12 -7.20 16.21
C TRP A 79 3.59 -7.31 16.61
N SER A 80 4.23 -8.44 16.29
CA SER A 80 5.62 -8.67 16.65
C SER A 80 6.56 -7.63 16.04
N LEU A 81 6.35 -7.26 14.79
CA LEU A 81 7.15 -6.23 14.14
C LEU A 81 6.98 -4.87 14.79
N ALA A 82 5.75 -4.49 15.10
CA ALA A 82 5.48 -3.20 15.73
C ALA A 82 6.16 -3.12 17.10
N GLU A 83 6.12 -4.20 17.88
CA GLU A 83 6.83 -4.27 19.17
C GLU A 83 8.34 -4.13 18.98
N GLN A 84 8.90 -4.87 18.04
CA GLN A 84 10.34 -4.86 17.75
C GLN A 84 10.83 -3.47 17.36
N LEU A 85 10.02 -2.74 16.60
CA LEU A 85 10.38 -1.42 16.07
C LEU A 85 9.96 -0.28 17.00
N GLY A 86 9.24 -0.57 18.08
CA GLY A 86 8.76 0.44 19.00
C GLY A 86 7.69 1.36 18.40
N TRP A 87 6.92 0.86 17.45
CA TRP A 87 5.89 1.65 16.78
C TRP A 87 4.62 1.74 17.63
N PRO A 88 3.89 2.88 17.57
CA PRO A 88 2.71 3.09 18.41
C PRO A 88 1.48 2.32 17.97
N ASP A 89 1.46 1.85 16.71
CA ASP A 89 0.35 1.05 16.17
C ASP A 89 0.87 0.05 15.16
N THR A 90 -0.02 -0.75 14.58
CA THR A 90 0.34 -1.86 13.71
C THR A 90 0.09 -1.59 12.22
N PHE A 91 -0.27 -0.37 11.83
CA PHE A 91 -0.72 -0.12 10.45
C PHE A 91 0.40 -0.36 9.42
N VAL A 92 1.55 0.29 9.58
CA VAL A 92 2.69 0.05 8.68
C VAL A 92 3.21 -1.37 8.84
N ALA A 93 3.18 -1.89 10.06
CA ALA A 93 3.63 -3.24 10.34
C ALA A 93 2.85 -4.31 9.56
N GLU A 94 1.56 -4.08 9.27
CA GLU A 94 0.79 -5.00 8.43
C GLU A 94 1.35 -5.07 7.02
N TYR A 95 1.77 -3.94 6.44
CA TYR A 95 2.40 -3.92 5.12
C TYR A 95 3.73 -4.66 5.12
N LEU A 96 4.55 -4.46 6.15
CA LEU A 96 5.84 -5.15 6.25
C LEU A 96 5.67 -6.65 6.46
N ALA A 97 4.76 -7.03 7.35
CA ALA A 97 4.48 -8.44 7.60
C ALA A 97 4.03 -9.14 6.32
N LEU A 98 3.14 -8.51 5.57
CA LEU A 98 2.65 -9.07 4.32
C LEU A 98 3.78 -9.20 3.31
N THR A 99 4.67 -8.21 3.23
CA THR A 99 5.83 -8.27 2.34
C THR A 99 6.71 -9.47 2.69
N THR A 100 7.02 -9.64 3.96
CA THR A 100 7.86 -10.75 4.43
C THR A 100 7.22 -12.10 4.14
N LEU A 101 5.92 -12.22 4.34
CA LEU A 101 5.21 -13.50 4.22
C LEU A 101 4.89 -13.88 2.78
N GLN A 102 4.61 -12.93 1.90
CA GLN A 102 3.97 -13.22 0.62
C GLN A 102 4.59 -12.55 -0.60
N ALA A 103 5.52 -11.60 -0.44
CA ALA A 103 5.94 -10.78 -1.57
C ALA A 103 7.45 -10.68 -1.71
N HIS A 104 7.89 -10.13 -2.84
CA HIS A 104 9.30 -9.91 -3.14
C HIS A 104 9.79 -8.55 -2.64
N ALA A 105 8.92 -7.55 -2.64
CA ALA A 105 9.28 -6.20 -2.24
C ALA A 105 8.07 -5.39 -1.81
N PHE A 106 8.34 -4.38 -1.00
CA PHE A 106 7.37 -3.35 -0.62
C PHE A 106 7.62 -2.12 -1.47
N VAL A 107 6.55 -1.49 -1.94
CA VAL A 107 6.62 -0.31 -2.79
C VAL A 107 6.08 0.89 -2.02
N THR A 108 6.89 1.93 -1.88
CA THR A 108 6.49 3.17 -1.22
C THR A 108 7.16 4.35 -1.89
N ARG A 109 6.54 5.53 -1.74
CA ARG A 109 7.10 6.81 -2.16
C ARG A 109 7.71 7.58 -0.98
N ASP A 110 7.53 7.06 0.22
CA ASP A 110 8.02 7.69 1.45
C ASP A 110 9.48 7.29 1.66
N GLU A 111 10.40 8.21 1.34
CA GLU A 111 11.83 7.94 1.43
C GLU A 111 12.29 7.72 2.87
N GLN A 112 11.69 8.42 3.83
CA GLN A 112 12.03 8.25 5.23
C GLN A 112 11.64 6.85 5.70
N LEU A 113 10.44 6.41 5.35
CA LEU A 113 9.99 5.06 5.68
C LEU A 113 10.88 4.02 4.99
N ALA A 114 11.22 4.24 3.72
CA ALA A 114 12.08 3.32 2.98
C ALA A 114 13.44 3.13 3.66
N GLN A 115 14.04 4.20 4.19
CA GLN A 115 15.29 4.12 4.93
C GLN A 115 15.11 3.35 6.23
N GLU A 116 14.02 3.62 6.95
CA GLU A 116 13.75 3.00 8.25
C GLU A 116 13.56 1.48 8.14
N ILE A 117 12.92 1.01 7.08
CA ILE A 117 12.56 -0.40 6.93
C ILE A 117 13.44 -1.17 5.94
N GLY A 118 14.35 -0.50 5.26
CA GLY A 118 15.15 -1.09 4.18
C GLY A 118 16.04 -2.26 4.59
N LEU A 119 16.34 -2.40 5.88
CA LEU A 119 17.09 -3.55 6.40
C LEU A 119 16.18 -4.75 6.70
N LEU A 120 14.88 -4.55 6.76
CA LEU A 120 13.91 -5.59 7.10
C LEU A 120 13.28 -6.22 5.87
N VAL A 121 12.99 -5.40 4.86
CA VAL A 121 12.37 -5.85 3.61
C VAL A 121 13.00 -5.10 2.44
N ARG A 122 12.94 -5.72 1.26
CA ARG A 122 13.34 -5.04 0.04
C ARG A 122 12.32 -3.95 -0.28
N VAL A 123 12.80 -2.75 -0.52
CA VAL A 123 11.94 -1.61 -0.90
C VAL A 123 12.32 -1.16 -2.31
N VAL A 124 11.31 -0.93 -3.14
CA VAL A 124 11.51 -0.46 -4.52
C VAL A 124 10.65 0.77 -4.78
N PRO A 125 11.04 1.62 -5.73
CA PRO A 125 10.24 2.79 -6.09
C PRO A 125 9.01 2.41 -6.92
N PRO A 126 7.98 3.27 -6.96
CA PRO A 126 6.75 2.96 -7.70
C PRO A 126 6.96 2.73 -9.19
N GLU A 127 7.96 3.34 -9.77
CA GLU A 127 8.28 3.18 -11.19
C GLU A 127 8.56 1.73 -11.58
N ASP A 128 9.04 0.93 -10.64
CA ASP A 128 9.29 -0.49 -10.86
C ASP A 128 8.02 -1.28 -11.18
N LEU A 129 6.85 -0.77 -10.75
CA LEU A 129 5.56 -1.39 -11.06
C LEU A 129 5.18 -1.26 -12.53
N LEU A 130 5.76 -0.30 -13.24
CA LEU A 130 5.38 0.02 -14.62
C LEU A 130 6.31 -0.59 -15.67
N ARG A 131 7.28 -1.37 -15.24
CA ARG A 131 8.28 -1.98 -16.13
C ARG A 131 7.96 -3.41 -16.51
#